data_bfb7b331378a7d3a25f42a9c600743e0
#
_entry.id   bfb7b331378a7d3a25f42a9c600743e0
#
_cell.length_a   1.000
_cell.length_b   1.000
_cell.length_c   1.000
_cell.angle_alpha   90.00
_cell.angle_beta   90.00
_cell.angle_gamma   90.00
#
_symmetry.space_group_name_H-M   'P 1'
#
loop_
_entity.id
_entity.type
_entity.pdbx_description
1 polymer ?
#
loop_
_entity_poly.entity_id
_entity_poly.type
_entity_poly.pdbx_seq_one_letter_code
_entity_poly.pdbx_strand_id
1 'polypeptide(L)'
;TTQGHVTVEEGTIDPDTGVTDPEKPDEKLPELPDVKPNPNPEMGPLEISHAPELQFGTVKTSTGEVSTFAAPNTFTTADGEQKRGAILQFGDLRTDSNGYTVSAKMTKQFTQGADELTGATITLTNPWSSTATGATGIKPAFEPEVLLEYDKSAIVATAENAEKVGKGMWTVEYGSSTNVNTDDTTANSVQLVIPANTASSMAGGSYTSDIEWSIVAEATPEA
;
A
#
# COMPACT_ATOMS: atom_id res chain seq x y z
N THR A 1 49.40 -14.26 1.96
CA THR A 1 47.98 -13.97 1.77
C THR A 1 47.23 -14.17 3.06
N THR A 2 46.32 -13.27 3.41
CA THR A 2 45.39 -13.37 4.54
C THR A 2 43.98 -13.51 4.00
N GLN A 3 43.08 -14.12 4.80
CA GLN A 3 41.66 -14.28 4.44
C GLN A 3 40.79 -13.48 5.42
N GLY A 4 39.69 -12.92 4.91
CA GLY A 4 38.61 -12.36 5.72
C GLY A 4 37.44 -13.34 5.76
N HIS A 5 36.74 -13.41 6.88
CA HIS A 5 35.55 -14.26 7.06
C HIS A 5 34.39 -13.40 7.54
N VAL A 6 33.19 -13.69 7.02
CA VAL A 6 31.93 -13.06 7.42
C VAL A 6 30.81 -14.09 7.33
N THR A 7 29.88 -14.04 8.28
CA THR A 7 28.63 -14.80 8.25
C THR A 7 27.48 -13.81 8.02
N VAL A 8 26.55 -14.17 7.16
CA VAL A 8 25.35 -13.37 6.86
C VAL A 8 24.15 -14.10 7.43
N GLU A 9 23.32 -13.37 8.16
CA GLU A 9 22.04 -13.83 8.70
C GLU A 9 20.90 -12.95 8.17
N GLU A 10 19.67 -13.44 8.26
CA GLU A 10 18.49 -12.65 7.88
C GLU A 10 18.30 -11.47 8.82
N GLY A 11 17.95 -10.33 8.23
CA GLY A 11 17.53 -9.15 8.98
C GLY A 11 16.04 -9.21 9.33
N THR A 12 15.57 -8.19 10.06
CA THR A 12 14.14 -7.97 10.34
C THR A 12 13.69 -6.65 9.77
N ILE A 13 12.43 -6.59 9.33
CA ILE A 13 11.79 -5.35 8.92
C ILE A 13 11.41 -4.58 10.19
N ASP A 14 11.77 -3.31 10.26
CA ASP A 14 11.52 -2.45 11.41
C ASP A 14 10.66 -1.25 11.00
N PRO A 15 9.39 -1.17 11.43
CA PRO A 15 8.51 -0.06 11.11
C PRO A 15 8.98 1.27 11.72
N ASP A 16 9.75 1.24 12.82
CA ASP A 16 10.25 2.45 13.48
C ASP A 16 11.32 3.18 12.63
N THR A 17 11.84 2.56 11.58
CA THR A 17 12.74 3.23 10.62
C THR A 17 12.04 4.26 9.75
N GLY A 18 10.72 4.36 9.83
CA GLY A 18 9.88 5.31 9.09
C GLY A 18 9.71 4.95 7.61
N VAL A 19 8.89 5.74 6.94
CA VAL A 19 8.52 5.53 5.54
C VAL A 19 9.50 6.25 4.62
N THR A 20 10.03 5.55 3.62
CA THR A 20 10.82 6.15 2.55
C THR A 20 9.90 6.92 1.60
N ASP A 21 10.28 8.13 1.21
CA ASP A 21 9.52 8.91 0.23
C ASP A 21 9.58 8.20 -1.14
N PRO A 22 8.45 7.74 -1.70
CA PRO A 22 8.44 7.04 -2.99
C PRO A 22 8.89 7.92 -4.16
N GLU A 23 8.78 9.24 -4.03
CA GLU A 23 9.22 10.19 -5.06
C GLU A 23 10.65 10.71 -4.83
N LYS A 24 11.18 10.54 -3.61
CA LYS A 24 12.54 10.92 -3.20
C LYS A 24 13.17 9.80 -2.36
N PRO A 25 13.62 8.70 -2.97
CA PRO A 25 13.97 7.46 -2.25
C PRO A 25 15.15 7.57 -1.28
N ASP A 26 15.88 8.68 -1.29
CA ASP A 26 16.95 8.98 -0.31
C ASP A 26 16.45 9.76 0.91
N GLU A 27 15.17 10.14 0.94
CA GLU A 27 14.54 10.89 2.02
C GLU A 27 13.48 10.04 2.73
N LYS A 28 13.25 10.36 3.99
CA LYS A 28 12.12 9.81 4.75
C LYS A 28 10.97 10.81 4.76
N LEU A 29 9.76 10.29 4.64
CA LEU A 29 8.56 11.10 4.89
C LEU A 29 8.48 11.49 6.36
N PRO A 30 7.90 12.66 6.67
CA PRO A 30 7.46 12.93 8.04
C PRO A 30 6.41 11.89 8.46
N GLU A 31 6.13 11.81 9.75
CA GLU A 31 5.00 11.01 10.23
C GLU A 31 3.69 11.51 9.59
N LEU A 32 2.99 10.63 8.89
CA LEU A 32 1.74 10.93 8.20
C LEU A 32 0.58 10.21 8.89
N PRO A 33 -0.53 10.92 9.21
CA PRO A 33 -1.64 10.35 9.98
C PRO A 33 -2.32 9.16 9.28
N ASP A 34 -2.32 9.14 7.95
CA ASP A 34 -2.97 8.11 7.13
C ASP A 34 -1.99 7.05 6.58
N VAL A 35 -0.78 6.96 7.15
CA VAL A 35 0.19 5.90 6.88
C VAL A 35 0.51 5.19 8.20
N LYS A 36 -0.06 4.01 8.40
CA LYS A 36 -0.01 3.30 9.67
C LYS A 36 1.12 2.29 9.73
N PRO A 37 1.96 2.32 10.79
CA PRO A 37 2.95 1.28 11.02
C PRO A 37 2.26 -0.06 11.32
N ASN A 38 2.92 -1.15 10.97
CA ASN A 38 2.47 -2.49 11.34
C ASN A 38 2.51 -2.63 12.87
N PRO A 39 1.39 -3.00 13.52
CA PRO A 39 1.34 -3.14 14.97
C PRO A 39 2.00 -4.44 15.49
N ASN A 40 2.49 -5.32 14.61
CA ASN A 40 3.14 -6.57 15.00
C ASN A 40 4.46 -6.28 15.74
N PRO A 41 4.61 -6.68 17.02
CA PRO A 41 5.85 -6.46 17.76
C PRO A 41 6.98 -7.44 17.36
N GLU A 42 6.64 -8.52 16.66
CA GLU A 42 7.57 -9.56 16.24
C GLU A 42 7.67 -9.57 14.71
N MET A 43 8.39 -8.57 14.17
CA MET A 43 8.62 -8.45 12.74
C MET A 43 9.64 -9.48 12.23
N GLY A 44 9.33 -10.05 11.08
CA GLY A 44 10.20 -10.99 10.37
C GLY A 44 11.02 -10.33 9.26
N PRO A 45 11.74 -11.15 8.48
CA PRO A 45 12.50 -10.68 7.31
C PRO A 45 11.63 -10.37 6.08
N LEU A 46 10.38 -10.83 6.04
CA LEU A 46 9.41 -10.59 4.97
C LEU A 46 8.12 -10.04 5.57
N GLU A 47 7.93 -8.73 5.52
CA GLU A 47 6.83 -8.05 6.20
C GLU A 47 6.37 -6.79 5.48
N ILE A 48 5.12 -6.41 5.72
CA ILE A 48 4.61 -5.07 5.45
C ILE A 48 4.94 -4.21 6.66
N SER A 49 5.68 -3.13 6.46
CA SER A 49 6.03 -2.21 7.56
C SER A 49 4.99 -1.13 7.78
N HIS A 50 4.38 -0.62 6.70
CA HIS A 50 3.35 0.43 6.75
C HIS A 50 2.26 0.17 5.72
N ALA A 51 1.03 0.49 6.08
CA ALA A 51 -0.14 0.38 5.21
C ALA A 51 -0.98 1.67 5.22
N PRO A 52 -1.68 2.01 4.11
CA PRO A 52 -2.48 3.21 4.03
C PRO A 52 -3.80 3.10 4.80
N GLU A 53 -4.21 4.19 5.44
CA GLU A 53 -5.58 4.46 5.84
C GLU A 53 -6.22 5.38 4.79
N LEU A 54 -7.45 5.10 4.37
CA LEU A 54 -8.08 5.75 3.21
C LEU A 54 -9.21 6.67 3.66
N GLN A 55 -9.07 7.98 3.41
CA GLN A 55 -10.03 9.02 3.80
C GLN A 55 -10.86 9.48 2.60
N PHE A 56 -12.08 8.97 2.45
CA PHE A 56 -12.94 9.27 1.30
C PHE A 56 -13.82 10.53 1.46
N GLY A 57 -13.73 11.20 2.60
CA GLY A 57 -14.51 12.43 2.85
C GLY A 57 -16.01 12.17 2.99
N THR A 58 -16.82 13.10 2.45
CA THR A 58 -18.27 13.06 2.59
C THR A 58 -18.94 12.86 1.22
N VAL A 59 -19.86 11.92 1.15
CA VAL A 59 -20.74 11.68 0.01
C VAL A 59 -22.20 11.97 0.37
N LYS A 60 -23.05 12.12 -0.64
CA LYS A 60 -24.50 12.35 -0.48
C LYS A 60 -25.27 11.17 -1.07
N THR A 61 -26.46 10.91 -0.51
CA THR A 61 -27.42 9.98 -1.12
C THR A 61 -27.74 10.39 -2.56
N SER A 62 -27.93 9.41 -3.42
CA SER A 62 -28.19 9.62 -4.86
C SER A 62 -29.07 8.51 -5.40
N THR A 63 -29.85 8.81 -6.44
CA THR A 63 -30.60 7.80 -7.21
C THR A 63 -29.70 7.01 -8.17
N GLY A 64 -28.48 7.49 -8.42
CA GLY A 64 -27.46 6.84 -9.22
C GLY A 64 -26.31 6.34 -8.34
N GLU A 65 -25.33 5.72 -8.97
CA GLU A 65 -24.05 5.36 -8.35
C GLU A 65 -23.35 6.62 -7.80
N VAL A 66 -22.67 6.47 -6.68
CA VAL A 66 -21.86 7.54 -6.07
C VAL A 66 -20.41 7.09 -6.05
N SER A 67 -19.53 7.98 -6.48
CA SER A 67 -18.09 7.75 -6.37
C SER A 67 -17.37 8.96 -5.75
N THR A 68 -16.28 8.68 -5.07
CA THR A 68 -15.37 9.70 -4.51
C THR A 68 -13.96 9.14 -4.46
N PHE A 69 -12.97 10.03 -4.31
CA PHE A 69 -11.57 9.63 -4.19
C PHE A 69 -11.06 9.84 -2.77
N ALA A 70 -10.10 9.02 -2.38
CA ALA A 70 -9.39 9.22 -1.13
C ALA A 70 -8.55 10.50 -1.18
N ALA A 71 -8.48 11.20 -0.06
CA ALA A 71 -7.60 12.37 0.09
C ALA A 71 -6.13 11.94 0.00
N PRO A 72 -5.27 12.74 -0.66
CA PRO A 72 -3.84 12.49 -0.65
C PRO A 72 -3.21 12.80 0.71
N ASN A 73 -2.08 12.16 1.00
CA ASN A 73 -1.21 12.56 2.10
C ASN A 73 -0.58 13.91 1.80
N THR A 74 -0.76 14.89 2.68
CA THR A 74 -0.23 16.25 2.51
C THR A 74 0.71 16.60 3.65
N PHE A 75 1.88 17.14 3.35
CA PHE A 75 2.87 17.57 4.33
C PHE A 75 3.66 18.78 3.80
N THR A 76 4.38 19.47 4.69
CA THR A 76 5.14 20.67 4.34
C THR A 76 6.64 20.40 4.48
N THR A 77 7.40 20.79 3.47
CA THR A 77 8.86 20.77 3.45
C THR A 77 9.42 22.18 3.28
N ALA A 78 10.73 22.32 3.20
CA ALA A 78 11.37 23.60 2.85
C ALA A 78 10.95 24.10 1.45
N ASP A 79 10.60 23.19 0.54
CA ASP A 79 10.17 23.48 -0.83
C ASP A 79 8.65 23.78 -0.91
N GLY A 80 7.94 23.82 0.23
CA GLY A 80 6.50 24.08 0.32
C GLY A 80 5.67 22.83 0.56
N GLU A 81 4.36 22.94 0.28
CA GLU A 81 3.42 21.83 0.43
C GLU A 81 3.72 20.72 -0.59
N GLN A 82 3.77 19.50 -0.10
CA GLN A 82 3.99 18.28 -0.88
C GLN A 82 2.79 17.35 -0.73
N LYS A 83 2.55 16.53 -1.75
CA LYS A 83 1.49 15.51 -1.74
C LYS A 83 2.04 14.17 -2.17
N ARG A 84 1.48 13.12 -1.58
CA ARG A 84 1.69 11.72 -1.97
C ARG A 84 0.35 11.00 -1.99
N GLY A 85 0.22 10.00 -2.84
CA GLY A 85 -0.94 9.12 -2.84
C GLY A 85 -1.04 8.24 -1.59
N ALA A 86 -1.86 7.20 -1.65
CA ALA A 86 -1.96 6.20 -0.59
C ALA A 86 -0.70 5.32 -0.57
N ILE A 87 -0.02 5.22 0.58
CA ILE A 87 1.33 4.64 0.69
C ILE A 87 1.29 3.28 1.37
N LEU A 88 1.91 2.28 0.72
CA LEU A 88 2.22 0.97 1.26
C LEU A 88 3.74 0.76 1.24
N GLN A 89 4.32 0.29 2.36
CA GLN A 89 5.73 -0.05 2.44
C GLN A 89 5.92 -1.47 2.97
N PHE A 90 6.73 -2.25 2.28
CA PHE A 90 7.03 -3.63 2.63
C PHE A 90 8.47 -3.98 2.25
N GLY A 91 8.97 -5.11 2.76
CA GLY A 91 10.34 -5.51 2.48
C GLY A 91 10.58 -7.00 2.57
N ASP A 92 11.67 -7.42 1.89
CA ASP A 92 12.21 -8.78 1.92
C ASP A 92 13.71 -8.75 2.21
N LEU A 93 14.08 -9.18 3.42
CA LEU A 93 15.45 -9.31 3.91
C LEU A 93 15.86 -10.79 4.10
N ARG A 94 15.07 -11.75 3.60
CA ARG A 94 15.42 -13.17 3.62
C ARG A 94 16.73 -13.39 2.85
N THR A 95 17.48 -14.41 3.23
CA THR A 95 18.76 -14.76 2.54
C THR A 95 18.53 -15.54 1.24
N ASP A 96 17.35 -16.14 1.07
CA ASP A 96 16.92 -16.83 -0.14
C ASP A 96 16.15 -15.90 -1.10
N SER A 97 15.77 -16.44 -2.28
CA SER A 97 15.06 -15.71 -3.34
C SER A 97 13.74 -16.39 -3.69
N ASN A 98 12.98 -16.83 -2.70
CA ASN A 98 11.78 -17.64 -2.93
C ASN A 98 10.55 -16.88 -3.43
N GLY A 99 10.65 -15.58 -3.75
CA GLY A 99 9.51 -14.79 -4.19
C GLY A 99 8.47 -14.53 -3.10
N TYR A 100 7.47 -13.72 -3.41
CA TYR A 100 6.33 -13.43 -2.53
C TYR A 100 5.18 -12.79 -3.29
N THR A 101 4.01 -12.82 -2.69
CA THR A 101 2.83 -12.08 -3.16
C THR A 101 2.36 -11.14 -2.07
N VAL A 102 2.15 -9.87 -2.43
CA VAL A 102 1.46 -8.86 -1.62
C VAL A 102 0.01 -8.82 -2.07
N SER A 103 -0.92 -8.89 -1.13
CA SER A 103 -2.35 -8.80 -1.42
C SER A 103 -3.08 -7.91 -0.42
N ALA A 104 -4.26 -7.45 -0.83
CA ALA A 104 -5.18 -6.70 0.01
C ALA A 104 -6.57 -7.32 -0.04
N LYS A 105 -7.31 -7.23 1.06
CA LYS A 105 -8.66 -7.76 1.19
C LYS A 105 -9.49 -6.82 2.07
N MET A 106 -10.65 -6.40 1.59
CA MET A 106 -11.64 -5.75 2.45
C MET A 106 -12.32 -6.82 3.31
N THR A 107 -11.91 -6.94 4.57
CA THR A 107 -12.40 -7.96 5.52
C THR A 107 -13.70 -7.55 6.20
N LYS A 108 -13.99 -6.25 6.19
CA LYS A 108 -15.25 -5.68 6.66
C LYS A 108 -15.73 -4.63 5.67
N GLN A 109 -17.00 -4.71 5.27
CA GLN A 109 -17.64 -3.69 4.43
C GLN A 109 -17.77 -2.38 5.20
N PHE A 110 -17.94 -1.26 4.49
CA PHE A 110 -18.25 0.02 5.12
C PHE A 110 -19.52 -0.08 5.95
N THR A 111 -19.40 0.02 7.27
CA THR A 111 -20.53 -0.14 8.22
C THR A 111 -20.58 1.00 9.22
N GLN A 112 -21.81 1.31 9.66
CA GLN A 112 -22.12 2.19 10.78
C GLN A 112 -23.23 1.53 11.62
N GLY A 113 -22.89 0.97 12.76
CA GLY A 113 -23.86 0.18 13.54
C GLY A 113 -24.39 -1.00 12.75
N ALA A 114 -25.70 -1.02 12.47
CA ALA A 114 -26.35 -2.04 11.66
C ALA A 114 -26.43 -1.68 10.16
N ASP A 115 -26.11 -0.45 9.79
CA ASP A 115 -26.14 0.02 8.40
C ASP A 115 -24.85 -0.37 7.68
N GLU A 116 -24.97 -0.77 6.42
CA GLU A 116 -23.86 -1.20 5.57
C GLU A 116 -23.96 -0.60 4.17
N LEU A 117 -22.82 -0.17 3.60
CA LEU A 117 -22.74 0.21 2.19
C LEU A 117 -22.52 -1.06 1.33
N THR A 118 -23.52 -1.90 1.28
CA THR A 118 -23.47 -3.17 0.56
C THR A 118 -23.10 -2.97 -0.91
N GLY A 119 -22.08 -3.70 -1.39
CA GLY A 119 -21.58 -3.63 -2.75
C GLY A 119 -20.62 -2.46 -3.01
N ALA A 120 -20.27 -1.67 -2.00
CA ALA A 120 -19.22 -0.67 -2.14
C ALA A 120 -17.87 -1.33 -2.42
N THR A 121 -17.07 -0.73 -3.31
CA THR A 121 -15.76 -1.21 -3.75
C THR A 121 -14.74 -0.09 -3.70
N ILE A 122 -13.47 -0.47 -3.56
CA ILE A 122 -12.34 0.45 -3.66
C ILE A 122 -11.46 0.01 -4.83
N THR A 123 -11.07 0.95 -5.69
CA THR A 123 -10.11 0.69 -6.77
C THR A 123 -8.87 1.54 -6.54
N LEU A 124 -7.68 0.90 -6.54
CA LEU A 124 -6.40 1.57 -6.49
C LEU A 124 -5.76 1.53 -7.89
N THR A 125 -5.28 2.67 -8.35
CA THR A 125 -4.67 2.84 -9.69
C THR A 125 -3.37 3.65 -9.61
N ASN A 126 -2.67 3.78 -10.72
CA ASN A 126 -1.45 4.58 -10.86
C ASN A 126 -0.38 4.27 -9.80
N PRO A 127 0.05 3.01 -9.62
CA PRO A 127 1.10 2.68 -8.67
C PRO A 127 2.45 3.28 -9.09
N TRP A 128 3.05 4.07 -8.22
CA TRP A 128 4.43 4.54 -8.34
C TRP A 128 5.26 3.94 -7.20
N SER A 129 6.39 3.33 -7.51
CA SER A 129 7.19 2.64 -6.50
C SER A 129 8.66 2.93 -6.62
N SER A 130 9.35 2.95 -5.48
CA SER A 130 10.79 3.11 -5.37
C SER A 130 11.39 2.24 -4.27
N THR A 131 12.71 2.14 -4.32
CA THR A 131 13.57 1.58 -3.27
C THR A 131 14.76 2.52 -3.09
N ALA A 132 15.54 2.34 -2.02
CA ALA A 132 16.69 3.19 -1.72
C ALA A 132 17.65 3.25 -2.92
N THR A 133 18.22 4.44 -3.19
CA THR A 133 19.19 4.65 -4.25
C THR A 133 20.41 3.73 -4.07
N GLY A 134 20.81 3.07 -5.14
CA GLY A 134 21.91 2.10 -5.13
C GLY A 134 21.54 0.71 -4.61
N ALA A 135 20.30 0.48 -4.19
CA ALA A 135 19.84 -0.87 -3.88
C ALA A 135 19.92 -1.76 -5.12
N THR A 136 20.28 -3.04 -4.91
CA THR A 136 20.45 -4.02 -6.00
C THR A 136 19.23 -4.90 -6.21
N GLY A 137 18.18 -4.71 -5.41
CA GLY A 137 16.89 -5.38 -5.58
C GLY A 137 16.25 -5.01 -6.92
N ILE A 138 15.67 -6.02 -7.57
CA ILE A 138 14.91 -5.83 -8.80
C ILE A 138 13.46 -5.56 -8.41
N LYS A 139 12.84 -4.57 -9.05
CA LYS A 139 11.46 -4.15 -8.76
C LYS A 139 10.47 -5.32 -8.90
N PRO A 140 9.62 -5.58 -7.88
CA PRO A 140 8.51 -6.51 -8.01
C PRO A 140 7.49 -5.98 -9.03
N ALA A 141 6.69 -6.87 -9.61
CA ALA A 141 5.59 -6.49 -10.48
C ALA A 141 4.44 -5.94 -9.64
N PHE A 142 3.99 -4.72 -9.91
CA PHE A 142 2.80 -4.12 -9.30
C PHE A 142 1.62 -4.22 -10.25
N GLU A 143 0.44 -4.58 -9.73
CA GLU A 143 -0.79 -4.54 -10.51
C GLU A 143 -1.15 -3.09 -10.83
N PRO A 144 -1.43 -2.76 -12.11
CA PRO A 144 -1.77 -1.39 -12.53
C PRO A 144 -3.11 -0.92 -11.97
N GLU A 145 -4.00 -1.85 -11.65
CA GLU A 145 -5.30 -1.62 -11.04
C GLU A 145 -5.59 -2.74 -10.04
N VAL A 146 -5.97 -2.38 -8.82
CA VAL A 146 -6.36 -3.31 -7.75
C VAL A 146 -7.78 -3.01 -7.32
N LEU A 147 -8.71 -3.91 -7.61
CA LEU A 147 -10.11 -3.81 -7.17
C LEU A 147 -10.31 -4.56 -5.85
N LEU A 148 -10.67 -3.82 -4.80
CA LEU A 148 -11.03 -4.38 -3.50
C LEU A 148 -12.55 -4.52 -3.39
N GLU A 149 -13.00 -5.75 -3.34
CA GLU A 149 -14.38 -6.13 -3.04
C GLU A 149 -14.43 -6.79 -1.66
N TYR A 150 -15.58 -6.67 -1.00
CA TYR A 150 -15.78 -7.31 0.30
C TYR A 150 -15.53 -8.82 0.22
N ASP A 151 -14.72 -9.31 1.17
CA ASP A 151 -14.32 -10.72 1.36
C ASP A 151 -13.58 -11.38 0.18
N LYS A 152 -13.07 -10.58 -0.78
CA LYS A 152 -12.22 -11.07 -1.86
C LYS A 152 -10.79 -10.54 -1.73
N SER A 153 -9.82 -11.44 -1.85
CA SER A 153 -8.41 -11.06 -1.91
C SER A 153 -8.05 -10.58 -3.31
N ALA A 154 -7.32 -9.47 -3.40
CA ALA A 154 -6.77 -8.92 -4.63
C ALA A 154 -5.25 -8.84 -4.54
N ILE A 155 -4.56 -9.25 -5.60
CA ILE A 155 -3.10 -9.13 -5.70
C ILE A 155 -2.75 -7.67 -5.91
N VAL A 156 -1.73 -7.22 -5.20
CA VAL A 156 -1.18 -5.86 -5.22
C VAL A 156 0.18 -5.84 -5.92
N ALA A 157 1.05 -6.80 -5.55
CA ALA A 157 2.36 -6.96 -6.13
C ALA A 157 2.83 -8.42 -6.05
N THR A 158 3.68 -8.79 -6.99
CA THR A 158 4.31 -10.12 -7.03
C THR A 158 5.81 -9.98 -7.27
N ALA A 159 6.60 -10.63 -6.44
CA ALA A 159 8.01 -10.86 -6.69
C ALA A 159 8.19 -12.33 -7.11
N GLU A 160 8.67 -12.53 -8.33
CA GLU A 160 8.97 -13.86 -8.83
C GLU A 160 10.12 -14.51 -8.03
N ASN A 161 10.14 -15.84 -7.96
CA ASN A 161 11.24 -16.58 -7.39
C ASN A 161 12.47 -16.52 -8.32
N ALA A 162 13.13 -15.36 -8.33
CA ALA A 162 14.32 -15.10 -9.10
C ALA A 162 15.31 -14.25 -8.27
N GLU A 163 16.59 -14.35 -8.61
CA GLU A 163 17.64 -13.65 -7.87
C GLU A 163 17.38 -12.15 -7.79
N LYS A 164 17.33 -11.60 -6.57
CA LYS A 164 17.13 -10.19 -6.23
C LYS A 164 15.78 -9.58 -6.59
N VAL A 165 14.83 -10.32 -7.16
CA VAL A 165 13.49 -9.78 -7.40
C VAL A 165 12.78 -9.55 -6.06
N GLY A 166 12.29 -8.34 -5.85
CA GLY A 166 11.60 -7.92 -4.64
C GLY A 166 12.47 -7.73 -3.40
N LYS A 167 13.79 -7.96 -3.46
CA LYS A 167 14.68 -7.82 -2.30
C LYS A 167 14.84 -6.37 -1.84
N GLY A 168 14.98 -6.19 -0.53
CA GLY A 168 15.10 -4.89 0.13
C GLY A 168 13.74 -4.29 0.49
N MET A 169 13.73 -2.99 0.77
CA MET A 169 12.52 -2.23 1.10
C MET A 169 11.94 -1.59 -0.15
N TRP A 170 10.63 -1.73 -0.33
CA TRP A 170 9.86 -1.14 -1.40
C TRP A 170 8.75 -0.26 -0.83
N THR A 171 8.68 0.98 -1.32
CA THR A 171 7.58 1.89 -1.03
C THR A 171 6.80 2.12 -2.31
N VAL A 172 5.51 1.89 -2.27
CA VAL A 172 4.58 2.19 -3.37
C VAL A 172 3.54 3.20 -2.89
N GLU A 173 3.21 4.15 -3.75
CA GLU A 173 2.07 5.03 -3.59
C GLU A 173 1.09 4.85 -4.75
N TYR A 174 -0.20 4.92 -4.45
CA TYR A 174 -1.25 4.94 -5.46
C TYR A 174 -1.63 6.38 -5.75
N GLY A 175 -1.14 6.87 -6.91
CA GLY A 175 -1.16 8.28 -7.30
C GLY A 175 0.10 9.02 -6.88
N SER A 176 0.77 9.64 -7.84
CA SER A 176 2.02 10.40 -7.67
C SER A 176 1.87 11.85 -8.08
N SER A 177 2.76 12.70 -7.55
CA SER A 177 2.80 14.12 -7.88
C SER A 177 3.54 14.39 -9.20
N THR A 178 3.53 15.66 -9.61
CA THR A 178 4.29 16.12 -10.79
C THR A 178 5.81 16.07 -10.63
N ASN A 179 6.32 15.71 -9.45
CA ASN A 179 7.77 15.50 -9.26
C ASN A 179 8.29 14.30 -10.08
N VAL A 180 7.44 13.29 -10.27
CA VAL A 180 7.80 12.02 -10.92
C VAL A 180 6.85 11.63 -12.06
N ASN A 181 5.77 12.38 -12.27
CA ASN A 181 4.80 12.12 -13.32
C ASN A 181 4.48 13.40 -14.10
N THR A 182 3.85 13.29 -15.26
CA THR A 182 3.38 14.44 -16.06
C THR A 182 2.21 15.13 -15.38
N ASP A 183 1.29 14.35 -14.81
CA ASP A 183 0.08 14.83 -14.14
C ASP A 183 0.10 14.46 -12.66
N ASP A 184 -0.43 15.35 -11.80
CA ASP A 184 -0.68 15.03 -10.40
C ASP A 184 -1.88 14.08 -10.30
N THR A 185 -1.61 12.84 -9.91
CA THR A 185 -2.62 11.80 -9.72
C THR A 185 -2.86 11.46 -8.25
N THR A 186 -2.25 12.19 -7.31
CA THR A 186 -2.31 11.90 -5.87
C THR A 186 -3.74 11.89 -5.30
N ALA A 187 -4.65 12.69 -5.88
CA ALA A 187 -6.02 12.85 -5.39
C ALA A 187 -7.07 12.11 -6.23
N ASN A 188 -6.68 11.30 -7.23
CA ASN A 188 -7.61 10.63 -8.14
C ASN A 188 -7.25 9.18 -8.49
N SER A 189 -6.44 8.55 -7.65
CA SER A 189 -5.95 7.19 -7.89
C SER A 189 -6.54 6.12 -6.97
N VAL A 190 -7.19 6.52 -5.88
CA VAL A 190 -7.89 5.59 -4.98
C VAL A 190 -9.36 5.99 -4.92
N GLN A 191 -10.21 5.21 -5.58
CA GLN A 191 -11.63 5.53 -5.77
C GLN A 191 -12.51 4.58 -4.94
N LEU A 192 -13.45 5.16 -4.18
CA LEU A 192 -14.59 4.45 -3.59
C LEU A 192 -15.78 4.58 -4.54
N VAL A 193 -16.47 3.47 -4.81
CA VAL A 193 -17.71 3.42 -5.58
C VAL A 193 -18.78 2.77 -4.73
N ILE A 194 -19.95 3.42 -4.63
CA ILE A 194 -21.14 2.93 -3.93
C ILE A 194 -22.25 2.74 -4.97
N PRO A 195 -22.76 1.52 -5.18
CA PRO A 195 -23.75 1.25 -6.22
C PRO A 195 -25.07 1.96 -5.96
N ALA A 196 -25.82 2.25 -7.02
CA ALA A 196 -27.03 3.09 -7.00
C ALA A 196 -28.11 2.61 -6.00
N ASN A 197 -28.29 1.29 -5.88
CA ASN A 197 -29.26 0.71 -4.94
C ASN A 197 -28.90 1.01 -3.47
N THR A 198 -27.63 1.00 -3.13
CA THR A 198 -27.12 1.34 -1.80
C THR A 198 -27.11 2.86 -1.62
N ALA A 199 -26.60 3.61 -2.60
CA ALA A 199 -26.50 5.08 -2.54
C ALA A 199 -27.86 5.78 -2.35
N SER A 200 -28.94 5.17 -2.84
CA SER A 200 -30.29 5.74 -2.71
C SER A 200 -30.93 5.54 -1.33
N SER A 201 -30.40 4.61 -0.52
CA SER A 201 -31.00 4.22 0.77
C SER A 201 -30.04 4.27 1.95
N MET A 202 -28.78 4.64 1.73
CA MET A 202 -27.79 4.72 2.82
C MET A 202 -28.20 5.76 3.88
N ALA A 203 -28.01 5.40 5.14
CA ALA A 203 -28.26 6.29 6.27
C ALA A 203 -27.13 7.34 6.40
N GLY A 204 -27.46 8.50 7.00
CA GLY A 204 -26.46 9.51 7.31
C GLY A 204 -25.56 9.08 8.47
N GLY A 205 -24.25 9.33 8.36
CA GLY A 205 -23.28 9.08 9.43
C GLY A 205 -21.90 8.72 8.92
N SER A 206 -21.04 8.21 9.82
CA SER A 206 -19.67 7.82 9.51
C SER A 206 -19.58 6.30 9.36
N TYR A 207 -19.18 5.87 8.19
CA TYR A 207 -18.95 4.45 7.88
C TYR A 207 -17.47 4.14 7.90
N THR A 208 -17.11 2.97 8.40
CA THR A 208 -15.74 2.44 8.40
C THR A 208 -15.69 1.05 7.80
N SER A 209 -14.63 0.75 7.08
CA SER A 209 -14.28 -0.57 6.57
C SER A 209 -12.94 -1.01 7.14
N ASP A 210 -12.65 -2.31 7.12
CA ASP A 210 -11.35 -2.85 7.47
C ASP A 210 -10.73 -3.46 6.21
N ILE A 211 -9.48 -3.08 5.92
CA ILE A 211 -8.68 -3.61 4.82
C ILE A 211 -7.48 -4.31 5.43
N GLU A 212 -7.36 -5.60 5.18
CA GLU A 212 -6.20 -6.40 5.54
C GLU A 212 -5.20 -6.40 4.39
N TRP A 213 -3.96 -6.04 4.69
CA TRP A 213 -2.82 -6.15 3.81
C TRP A 213 -1.97 -7.32 4.24
N SER A 214 -1.56 -8.17 3.31
CA SER A 214 -0.76 -9.35 3.60
C SER A 214 0.38 -9.53 2.61
N ILE A 215 1.48 -10.10 3.10
CA ILE A 215 2.61 -10.51 2.28
C ILE A 215 2.90 -11.98 2.60
N VAL A 216 2.96 -12.82 1.58
CA VAL A 216 3.11 -14.26 1.74
C VAL A 216 4.25 -14.74 0.84
N ALA A 217 5.22 -15.45 1.43
CA ALA A 217 6.29 -16.08 0.68
C ALA A 217 5.71 -17.14 -0.29
N GLU A 218 6.25 -17.23 -1.49
CA GLU A 218 5.96 -18.36 -2.37
C GLU A 218 6.49 -19.66 -1.76
N ALA A 219 5.77 -20.76 -1.98
CA ALA A 219 6.24 -22.07 -1.55
C ALA A 219 7.54 -22.42 -2.28
N THR A 220 8.57 -22.86 -1.54
CA THR A 220 9.77 -23.41 -2.17
C THR A 220 9.35 -24.65 -2.97
N PRO A 221 9.68 -24.74 -4.27
CA PRO A 221 9.44 -25.96 -5.02
C PRO A 221 10.17 -27.13 -4.32
N GLU A 222 9.44 -28.19 -4.00
CA GLU A 222 10.08 -29.41 -3.51
C GLU A 222 11.00 -29.94 -4.63
N ALA A 223 12.25 -30.20 -4.25
CA ALA A 223 13.31 -30.71 -5.14
C ALA A 223 13.12 -32.17 -5.49
#